data_3a9ddf0b911ec41e7c6ca9794f2010a2
#
_entry.id   3a9ddf0b911ec41e7c6ca9794f2010a2
#
_cell.length_a   1.000
_cell.length_b   1.000
_cell.length_c   1.000
_cell.angle_alpha   90.00
_cell.angle_beta   90.00
_cell.angle_gamma   90.00
#
_symmetry.space_group_name_H-M   'P 1'
#
loop_
_entity.id
_entity.type
_entity.pdbx_description
1 polymer ?
#
loop_
_entity_poly.entity_id
_entity_poly.type
_entity_poly.pdbx_seq_one_letter_code
_entity_poly.pdbx_strand_id
1 'polypeptide(L)'
;MSGTKSIFGEMSESLGKNLLEKWYPLAVDKANGGYYTDISYDFKVEPVQHKMAVTQGRHMWTSAKAAMYFDSKVYADVAKHGFEFFRTKMWDQKYGGFYQMRDGRGETCDFLAFFDEKRTYGNAFMIYGLAALYELTKDDKVLELAKEGFAWVEEHAFDPKGGGYFQFLTREGKPLKRDDEYKTKADDAVEVGYKDQNSSIHLLEAYTELYNVWPYPTLKSKLQGLLTLIRDTITTPEGYMNLFFDDNWKPISFRNSPKEVREKNYRLEHVSFGHNYETGFLMLEASHVLGLKDDTKTLATAKRMLDHAIENGWEKENGGFVDASYYFAGDTKCTVIDDSKNWWAQVEALNALLMMSKIFPDQKIYIEYFGKEWDYIDKYLIDHEHGDWYDGGLDKQPHLKTGPKGHIWKAAYHTGRGLMNCTKMLSRDYPDNAPKNPGFIKVAGGFNGMLDHWRTVAGRVGK
;
A
#
# COMPACT_ATOMS: atom_id res chain seq x y z
N MET A 1 -38.78 -12.54 -0.08
CA MET A 1 -37.62 -13.16 -0.74
C MET A 1 -36.53 -12.10 -0.75
N SER A 2 -35.53 -12.19 0.14
CA SER A 2 -34.37 -11.31 0.06
C SER A 2 -33.56 -11.78 -1.15
N GLY A 3 -33.55 -10.98 -2.22
CA GLY A 3 -32.68 -11.25 -3.36
C GLY A 3 -31.23 -11.26 -2.90
N THR A 4 -30.49 -12.32 -3.24
CA THR A 4 -29.04 -12.42 -3.03
C THR A 4 -28.41 -11.20 -3.70
N LYS A 5 -27.72 -10.34 -2.93
CA LYS A 5 -26.97 -9.24 -3.52
C LYS A 5 -25.87 -9.82 -4.44
N SER A 6 -25.59 -9.14 -5.54
CA SER A 6 -24.43 -9.48 -6.35
C SER A 6 -23.14 -9.13 -5.59
N ILE A 7 -22.02 -9.81 -5.89
CA ILE A 7 -20.68 -9.45 -5.33
C ILE A 7 -20.40 -7.95 -5.47
N PHE A 8 -20.79 -7.34 -6.58
CA PHE A 8 -20.69 -5.88 -6.78
C PHE A 8 -21.49 -5.10 -5.72
N GLY A 9 -22.71 -5.54 -5.40
CA GLY A 9 -23.56 -4.89 -4.40
C GLY A 9 -23.00 -5.04 -2.98
N GLU A 10 -22.48 -6.22 -2.64
CA GLU A 10 -21.84 -6.51 -1.35
C GLU A 10 -20.57 -5.66 -1.15
N MET A 11 -19.68 -5.63 -2.15
CA MET A 11 -18.47 -4.81 -2.11
C MET A 11 -18.78 -3.31 -2.06
N SER A 12 -19.81 -2.86 -2.77
CA SER A 12 -20.24 -1.44 -2.74
C SER A 12 -20.77 -1.05 -1.36
N GLU A 13 -21.51 -1.95 -0.68
CA GLU A 13 -21.98 -1.73 0.68
C GLU A 13 -20.83 -1.76 1.69
N SER A 14 -19.90 -2.72 1.55
CA SER A 14 -18.69 -2.79 2.38
C SER A 14 -17.84 -1.52 2.25
N LEU A 15 -17.65 -1.00 1.03
CA LEU A 15 -16.93 0.24 0.79
C LEU A 15 -17.63 1.46 1.41
N GLY A 16 -18.93 1.64 1.13
CA GLY A 16 -19.68 2.82 1.56
C GLY A 16 -20.00 2.79 3.05
N LYS A 17 -20.91 1.90 3.43
CA LYS A 17 -21.51 1.87 4.79
C LYS A 17 -20.57 1.29 5.84
N ASN A 18 -19.89 0.18 5.52
CA ASN A 18 -19.07 -0.49 6.52
C ASN A 18 -17.72 0.16 6.71
N LEU A 19 -17.15 0.79 5.67
CA LEU A 19 -15.84 1.41 5.74
C LEU A 19 -15.93 2.93 5.81
N LEU A 20 -16.23 3.61 4.70
CA LEU A 20 -16.04 5.06 4.59
C LEU A 20 -16.94 5.87 5.51
N GLU A 21 -18.20 5.48 5.69
CA GLU A 21 -19.12 6.15 6.60
C GLU A 21 -18.77 5.95 8.09
N LYS A 22 -18.02 4.89 8.42
CA LYS A 22 -17.49 4.67 9.78
C LYS A 22 -16.26 5.51 10.05
N TRP A 23 -15.35 5.56 9.10
CA TRP A 23 -14.11 6.31 9.23
C TRP A 23 -14.28 7.82 9.10
N TYR A 24 -15.19 8.30 8.25
CA TYR A 24 -15.29 9.71 7.94
C TYR A 24 -16.69 10.29 8.20
N PRO A 25 -16.80 11.36 8.99
CA PRO A 25 -15.74 12.28 9.44
C PRO A 25 -15.06 11.93 10.78
N LEU A 26 -15.28 10.74 11.37
CA LEU A 26 -14.77 10.38 12.71
C LEU A 26 -13.26 10.62 12.85
N ALA A 27 -12.47 10.21 11.85
CA ALA A 27 -11.01 10.32 11.87
C ALA A 27 -10.48 11.77 11.88
N VAL A 28 -11.32 12.79 11.71
CA VAL A 28 -10.89 14.19 11.66
C VAL A 28 -10.60 14.73 13.05
N ASP A 29 -9.34 15.02 13.37
CA ASP A 29 -8.95 15.70 14.62
C ASP A 29 -9.15 17.22 14.49
N LYS A 30 -10.31 17.69 14.90
CA LYS A 30 -10.67 19.12 14.84
C LYS A 30 -9.91 19.98 15.86
N ALA A 31 -9.39 19.36 16.92
CA ALA A 31 -8.71 20.09 17.99
C ALA A 31 -7.25 20.36 17.66
N ASN A 32 -6.54 19.37 17.09
CA ASN A 32 -5.10 19.45 16.89
C ASN A 32 -4.70 19.43 15.39
N GLY A 33 -5.66 19.18 14.49
CA GLY A 33 -5.41 19.03 13.06
C GLY A 33 -4.97 17.61 12.67
N GLY A 34 -4.94 17.34 11.37
CA GLY A 34 -4.68 15.98 10.88
C GLY A 34 -5.77 14.98 11.22
N TYR A 35 -5.40 13.73 11.35
CA TYR A 35 -6.34 12.63 11.54
C TYR A 35 -6.03 11.83 12.80
N TYR A 36 -7.07 11.34 13.47
CA TYR A 36 -6.95 10.35 14.52
C TYR A 36 -6.47 9.02 13.92
N THR A 37 -5.54 8.40 14.61
CA THR A 37 -4.91 7.13 14.21
C THR A 37 -5.41 5.98 15.08
N ASP A 38 -5.41 6.20 16.40
CA ASP A 38 -5.71 5.15 17.38
C ASP A 38 -7.22 5.13 17.64
N ILE A 39 -7.89 4.11 17.08
CA ILE A 39 -9.35 3.92 17.10
C ILE A 39 -9.66 2.52 17.64
N SER A 40 -10.50 2.43 18.66
CA SER A 40 -10.91 1.15 19.27
C SER A 40 -11.75 0.28 18.33
N TYR A 41 -11.95 -0.99 18.73
CA TYR A 41 -12.73 -1.96 17.95
C TYR A 41 -14.18 -1.53 17.68
N ASP A 42 -14.77 -0.68 18.54
CA ASP A 42 -16.13 -0.15 18.44
C ASP A 42 -16.17 1.31 17.93
N PHE A 43 -15.13 1.72 17.18
CA PHE A 43 -14.98 3.05 16.58
C PHE A 43 -15.01 4.22 17.57
N LYS A 44 -14.41 4.07 18.74
CA LYS A 44 -14.15 5.20 19.65
C LYS A 44 -12.71 5.69 19.48
N VAL A 45 -12.55 7.01 19.48
CA VAL A 45 -11.22 7.64 19.43
C VAL A 45 -10.53 7.41 20.77
N GLU A 46 -9.34 6.80 20.71
CA GLU A 46 -8.53 6.60 21.91
C GLU A 46 -7.95 7.93 22.42
N PRO A 47 -7.77 8.09 23.74
CA PRO A 47 -7.32 9.35 24.32
C PRO A 47 -5.86 9.69 23.98
N VAL A 48 -5.03 8.68 23.72
CA VAL A 48 -3.64 8.84 23.28
C VAL A 48 -3.58 8.63 21.79
N GLN A 49 -2.93 9.54 21.08
CA GLN A 49 -2.86 9.50 19.62
C GLN A 49 -1.42 9.59 19.14
N HIS A 50 -1.08 8.76 18.15
CA HIS A 50 0.22 8.71 17.48
C HIS A 50 0.04 8.97 15.98
N LYS A 51 0.43 10.16 15.52
CA LYS A 51 0.23 10.60 14.14
C LYS A 51 1.44 10.23 13.28
N MET A 52 1.42 9.03 12.74
CA MET A 52 2.45 8.55 11.83
C MET A 52 2.24 9.09 10.42
N ALA A 53 3.32 9.52 9.76
CA ALA A 53 3.28 10.02 8.39
C ALA A 53 2.50 9.10 7.43
N VAL A 54 2.71 7.80 7.56
CA VAL A 54 2.04 6.77 6.75
C VAL A 54 0.52 6.85 6.89
N THR A 55 -0.01 6.78 8.11
CA THR A 55 -1.45 6.78 8.37
C THR A 55 -2.08 8.13 8.01
N GLN A 56 -1.37 9.22 8.28
CA GLN A 56 -1.82 10.57 7.92
C GLN A 56 -1.94 10.72 6.40
N GLY A 57 -0.92 10.31 5.63
CA GLY A 57 -0.94 10.30 4.17
C GLY A 57 -2.04 9.39 3.60
N ARG A 58 -2.21 8.19 4.18
CA ARG A 58 -3.27 7.23 3.83
C ARG A 58 -4.67 7.79 4.03
N HIS A 59 -4.94 8.50 5.12
CA HIS A 59 -6.24 9.16 5.33
C HIS A 59 -6.51 10.25 4.30
N MET A 60 -5.52 11.10 3.99
CA MET A 60 -5.67 12.14 2.99
C MET A 60 -5.94 11.56 1.61
N TRP A 61 -5.18 10.54 1.19
CA TRP A 61 -5.38 9.88 -0.09
C TRP A 61 -6.76 9.23 -0.19
N THR A 62 -7.13 8.42 0.82
CA THR A 62 -8.41 7.68 0.81
C THR A 62 -9.59 8.63 0.75
N SER A 63 -9.60 9.70 1.56
CA SER A 63 -10.69 10.67 1.57
C SER A 63 -10.74 11.49 0.27
N ALA A 64 -9.61 11.86 -0.32
CA ALA A 64 -9.56 12.53 -1.61
C ALA A 64 -10.10 11.65 -2.75
N LYS A 65 -9.67 10.37 -2.80
CA LYS A 65 -10.17 9.42 -3.80
C LYS A 65 -11.64 9.09 -3.59
N ALA A 66 -12.10 8.91 -2.35
CA ALA A 66 -13.52 8.72 -2.03
C ALA A 66 -14.37 9.95 -2.44
N ALA A 67 -13.86 11.17 -2.23
CA ALA A 67 -14.52 12.40 -2.67
C ALA A 67 -14.76 12.41 -4.17
N MET A 68 -13.75 12.03 -4.96
CA MET A 68 -13.86 11.94 -6.42
C MET A 68 -14.72 10.76 -6.87
N TYR A 69 -14.65 9.62 -6.16
CA TYR A 69 -15.41 8.42 -6.49
C TYR A 69 -16.93 8.61 -6.29
N PHE A 70 -17.32 9.23 -5.18
CA PHE A 70 -18.73 9.43 -4.80
C PHE A 70 -19.28 10.81 -5.14
N ASP A 71 -18.48 11.72 -5.70
CA ASP A 71 -18.80 13.15 -5.86
C ASP A 71 -19.28 13.76 -4.51
N SER A 72 -18.50 13.51 -3.44
CA SER A 72 -18.89 13.79 -2.06
C SER A 72 -18.13 14.97 -1.46
N LYS A 73 -18.88 16.02 -1.11
CA LYS A 73 -18.32 17.16 -0.37
C LYS A 73 -17.80 16.75 1.02
N VAL A 74 -18.44 15.80 1.69
CA VAL A 74 -18.03 15.33 3.03
C VAL A 74 -16.60 14.80 2.99
N TYR A 75 -16.32 13.89 2.07
CA TYR A 75 -14.96 13.33 1.91
C TYR A 75 -13.95 14.36 1.40
N ALA A 76 -14.39 15.31 0.56
CA ALA A 76 -13.54 16.42 0.13
C ALA A 76 -13.12 17.34 1.29
N ASP A 77 -14.03 17.65 2.20
CA ASP A 77 -13.74 18.45 3.38
C ASP A 77 -12.80 17.69 4.35
N VAL A 78 -12.96 16.38 4.48
CA VAL A 78 -12.04 15.50 5.24
C VAL A 78 -10.63 15.55 4.64
N ALA A 79 -10.49 15.40 3.32
CA ALA A 79 -9.19 15.43 2.65
C ALA A 79 -8.46 16.76 2.84
N LYS A 80 -9.18 17.88 2.70
CA LYS A 80 -8.64 19.24 2.87
C LYS A 80 -8.18 19.51 4.30
N HIS A 81 -8.86 18.93 5.30
CA HIS A 81 -8.56 19.16 6.71
C HIS A 81 -7.11 18.82 7.09
N GLY A 82 -6.54 17.77 6.52
CA GLY A 82 -5.19 17.32 6.83
C GLY A 82 -4.07 18.25 6.36
N PHE A 83 -4.31 19.09 5.34
CA PHE A 83 -3.25 19.84 4.67
C PHE A 83 -2.45 20.76 5.59
N GLU A 84 -3.12 21.55 6.43
CA GLU A 84 -2.44 22.48 7.34
C GLU A 84 -1.59 21.74 8.38
N PHE A 85 -2.06 20.60 8.87
CA PHE A 85 -1.28 19.74 9.77
C PHE A 85 -0.03 19.19 9.06
N PHE A 86 -0.15 18.76 7.82
CA PHE A 86 0.99 18.29 7.03
C PHE A 86 2.03 19.39 6.87
N ARG A 87 1.60 20.57 6.47
CA ARG A 87 2.47 21.71 6.21
C ARG A 87 3.15 22.27 7.47
N THR A 88 2.47 22.29 8.61
CA THR A 88 2.94 23.00 9.82
C THR A 88 3.51 22.08 10.90
N LYS A 89 3.08 20.81 10.94
CA LYS A 89 3.45 19.87 12.00
C LYS A 89 4.23 18.65 11.50
N MET A 90 3.89 18.12 10.33
CA MET A 90 4.61 16.97 9.77
C MET A 90 5.85 17.40 8.98
N TRP A 91 5.81 18.51 8.26
CA TRP A 91 6.96 19.07 7.52
C TRP A 91 7.97 19.73 8.46
N ASP A 92 9.24 19.33 8.38
CA ASP A 92 10.31 19.97 9.14
C ASP A 92 10.69 21.33 8.53
N GLN A 93 10.30 22.40 9.20
CA GLN A 93 10.54 23.78 8.75
C GLN A 93 12.02 24.17 8.69
N LYS A 94 12.92 23.37 9.29
CA LYS A 94 14.36 23.67 9.33
C LYS A 94 15.17 22.87 8.31
N TYR A 95 14.86 21.56 8.18
CA TYR A 95 15.65 20.64 7.36
C TYR A 95 14.87 20.05 6.19
N GLY A 96 13.60 20.42 6.02
CA GLY A 96 12.72 19.82 5.04
C GLY A 96 12.41 18.34 5.35
N GLY A 97 11.58 17.73 4.51
CA GLY A 97 11.12 16.35 4.67
C GLY A 97 10.09 16.19 5.79
N PHE A 98 9.31 15.12 5.72
CA PHE A 98 8.27 14.83 6.71
C PHE A 98 8.83 13.95 7.83
N TYR A 99 8.52 14.33 9.07
CA TYR A 99 8.80 13.50 10.24
C TYR A 99 8.05 12.17 10.15
N GLN A 100 8.68 11.09 10.62
CA GLN A 100 8.03 9.77 10.62
C GLN A 100 6.85 9.70 11.60
N MET A 101 6.98 10.34 12.78
CA MET A 101 5.99 10.27 13.85
C MET A 101 5.84 11.61 14.56
N ARG A 102 4.62 11.92 14.98
CA ARG A 102 4.27 13.00 15.90
C ARG A 102 3.26 12.50 16.93
N ASP A 103 3.20 13.16 18.08
CA ASP A 103 2.12 12.93 19.04
C ASP A 103 0.79 13.50 18.53
N GLY A 104 -0.28 13.33 19.30
CA GLY A 104 -1.62 13.82 18.95
C GLY A 104 -1.70 15.32 18.69
N ARG A 105 -0.78 16.14 19.22
CA ARG A 105 -0.69 17.60 19.02
C ARG A 105 0.26 18.02 17.90
N GLY A 106 0.97 17.06 17.32
CA GLY A 106 1.96 17.33 16.27
C GLY A 106 3.33 17.71 16.81
N GLU A 107 3.64 17.37 18.06
CA GLU A 107 4.94 17.60 18.68
C GLU A 107 5.82 16.33 18.60
N THR A 108 7.11 16.50 18.95
CA THR A 108 8.05 15.36 19.02
C THR A 108 7.51 14.27 19.95
N CYS A 109 7.56 13.02 19.47
CA CYS A 109 7.00 11.87 20.15
C CYS A 109 8.10 10.87 20.48
N ASP A 110 8.08 10.31 21.72
CA ASP A 110 8.99 9.25 22.16
C ASP A 110 8.41 7.83 21.95
N PHE A 111 7.22 7.74 21.39
CA PHE A 111 6.57 6.48 21.06
C PHE A 111 7.47 5.65 20.13
N LEU A 112 7.80 4.44 20.55
CA LEU A 112 8.75 3.56 19.87
C LEU A 112 10.13 4.21 19.61
N ALA A 113 10.44 5.30 20.29
CA ALA A 113 11.67 6.08 20.15
C ALA A 113 11.94 6.62 18.73
N PHE A 114 10.88 6.93 17.97
CA PHE A 114 11.03 7.54 16.64
C PHE A 114 11.54 8.98 16.65
N PHE A 115 11.25 9.73 17.72
CA PHE A 115 11.66 11.13 17.87
C PHE A 115 11.43 11.97 16.61
N ASP A 116 12.50 12.56 16.07
CA ASP A 116 12.48 13.42 14.88
C ASP A 116 13.03 12.73 13.62
N GLU A 117 13.15 11.40 13.61
CA GLU A 117 13.64 10.69 12.43
C GLU A 117 12.73 10.87 11.22
N LYS A 118 13.30 10.63 10.06
CA LYS A 118 12.59 10.62 8.77
C LYS A 118 12.80 9.29 8.07
N ARG A 119 11.79 8.86 7.34
CA ARG A 119 11.84 7.63 6.55
C ARG A 119 11.36 7.88 5.14
N THR A 120 11.99 7.24 4.18
CA THR A 120 11.54 7.29 2.78
C THR A 120 10.12 6.80 2.64
N TYR A 121 9.77 5.71 3.33
CA TYR A 121 8.41 5.16 3.37
C TYR A 121 7.35 6.19 3.86
N GLY A 122 7.63 6.87 4.98
CA GLY A 122 6.72 7.90 5.49
C GLY A 122 6.59 9.10 4.54
N ASN A 123 7.72 9.57 3.98
CA ASN A 123 7.71 10.65 3.00
C ASN A 123 6.96 10.26 1.71
N ALA A 124 7.06 9.00 1.27
CA ALA A 124 6.31 8.50 0.12
C ALA A 124 4.78 8.64 0.35
N PHE A 125 4.25 8.22 1.50
CA PHE A 125 2.82 8.36 1.79
C PHE A 125 2.36 9.81 1.96
N MET A 126 3.22 10.69 2.48
CA MET A 126 2.89 12.12 2.52
C MET A 126 2.78 12.72 1.12
N ILE A 127 3.72 12.41 0.22
CA ILE A 127 3.69 12.82 -1.19
C ILE A 127 2.43 12.24 -1.88
N TYR A 128 2.13 10.97 -1.64
CA TYR A 128 0.98 10.26 -2.19
C TYR A 128 -0.35 10.92 -1.82
N GLY A 129 -0.53 11.22 -0.53
CA GLY A 129 -1.72 11.92 -0.03
C GLY A 129 -1.85 13.33 -0.62
N LEU A 130 -0.75 14.09 -0.68
CA LEU A 130 -0.73 15.44 -1.25
C LEU A 130 -1.04 15.43 -2.76
N ALA A 131 -0.51 14.46 -3.51
CA ALA A 131 -0.80 14.32 -4.94
C ALA A 131 -2.30 14.08 -5.20
N ALA A 132 -2.94 13.20 -4.40
CA ALA A 132 -4.37 12.95 -4.47
C ALA A 132 -5.21 14.17 -4.05
N LEU A 133 -4.79 14.89 -3.01
CA LEU A 133 -5.45 16.12 -2.60
C LEU A 133 -5.34 17.21 -3.68
N TYR A 134 -4.18 17.34 -4.33
CA TYR A 134 -4.03 18.26 -5.47
C TYR A 134 -4.90 17.85 -6.65
N GLU A 135 -5.00 16.55 -6.92
CA GLU A 135 -5.92 16.06 -7.98
C GLU A 135 -7.36 16.52 -7.72
N LEU A 136 -7.81 16.44 -6.47
CA LEU A 136 -9.16 16.85 -6.05
C LEU A 136 -9.35 18.38 -6.08
N THR A 137 -8.37 19.15 -5.57
CA THR A 137 -8.59 20.58 -5.26
C THR A 137 -8.05 21.54 -6.29
N LYS A 138 -6.99 21.15 -7.02
CA LYS A 138 -6.17 22.01 -7.88
C LYS A 138 -5.55 23.20 -7.13
N ASP A 139 -5.33 23.08 -5.83
CA ASP A 139 -4.65 24.09 -5.03
C ASP A 139 -3.13 23.98 -5.19
N ASP A 140 -2.54 24.99 -5.80
CA ASP A 140 -1.08 25.02 -6.09
C ASP A 140 -0.23 24.89 -4.82
N LYS A 141 -0.69 25.34 -3.65
CA LYS A 141 0.05 25.17 -2.39
C LYS A 141 0.21 23.70 -2.01
N VAL A 142 -0.79 22.88 -2.32
CA VAL A 142 -0.72 21.43 -2.09
C VAL A 142 0.31 20.79 -3.01
N LEU A 143 0.31 21.18 -4.29
CA LEU A 143 1.28 20.68 -5.26
C LEU A 143 2.71 21.11 -4.91
N GLU A 144 2.92 22.35 -4.47
CA GLU A 144 4.24 22.82 -4.06
C GLU A 144 4.80 21.99 -2.91
N LEU A 145 4.02 21.72 -1.86
CA LEU A 145 4.47 20.87 -0.75
C LEU A 145 4.77 19.42 -1.22
N ALA A 146 4.01 18.88 -2.16
CA ALA A 146 4.32 17.57 -2.76
C ALA A 146 5.64 17.58 -3.55
N LYS A 147 5.91 18.65 -4.30
CA LYS A 147 7.19 18.85 -5.01
C LYS A 147 8.38 19.02 -4.05
N GLU A 148 8.20 19.77 -2.96
CA GLU A 148 9.21 19.89 -1.92
C GLU A 148 9.52 18.54 -1.28
N GLY A 149 8.48 17.71 -1.01
CA GLY A 149 8.65 16.34 -0.53
C GLY A 149 9.43 15.47 -1.51
N PHE A 150 9.09 15.52 -2.80
CA PHE A 150 9.83 14.84 -3.86
C PHE A 150 11.30 15.29 -3.91
N ALA A 151 11.54 16.60 -3.95
CA ALA A 151 12.90 17.14 -4.02
C ALA A 151 13.74 16.70 -2.81
N TRP A 152 13.15 16.72 -1.61
CA TRP A 152 13.83 16.28 -0.39
C TRP A 152 14.20 14.78 -0.43
N VAL A 153 13.30 13.91 -0.90
CA VAL A 153 13.60 12.47 -1.05
C VAL A 153 14.72 12.25 -2.06
N GLU A 154 14.72 12.97 -3.19
CA GLU A 154 15.77 12.87 -4.21
C GLU A 154 17.13 13.38 -3.73
N GLU A 155 17.16 14.42 -2.89
CA GLU A 155 18.39 14.98 -2.36
C GLU A 155 19.00 14.13 -1.24
N HIS A 156 18.16 13.58 -0.36
CA HIS A 156 18.61 12.97 0.91
C HIS A 156 18.56 11.45 0.91
N ALA A 157 17.53 10.84 0.30
CA ALA A 157 17.35 9.39 0.36
C ALA A 157 17.89 8.66 -0.87
N PHE A 158 17.97 9.31 -2.04
CA PHE A 158 18.49 8.66 -3.24
C PHE A 158 19.96 8.30 -3.11
N ASP A 159 20.34 7.07 -3.47
CA ASP A 159 21.73 6.64 -3.52
C ASP A 159 22.30 6.85 -4.92
N PRO A 160 23.17 7.85 -5.14
CA PRO A 160 23.75 8.11 -6.46
C PRO A 160 24.80 7.07 -6.91
N LYS A 161 25.26 6.19 -6.00
CA LYS A 161 26.27 5.16 -6.30
C LYS A 161 25.62 3.82 -6.62
N GLY A 162 24.77 3.31 -5.72
CA GLY A 162 24.13 2.02 -5.87
C GLY A 162 22.75 2.09 -6.53
N GLY A 163 22.20 3.30 -6.71
CA GLY A 163 20.82 3.50 -7.14
C GLY A 163 19.80 3.15 -6.05
N GLY A 164 18.53 3.46 -6.31
CA GLY A 164 17.44 3.29 -5.32
C GLY A 164 17.60 4.21 -4.12
N TYR A 165 16.98 3.86 -3.00
CA TYR A 165 16.82 4.80 -1.88
C TYR A 165 17.16 4.13 -0.55
N PHE A 166 17.71 4.93 0.38
CA PHE A 166 17.86 4.54 1.78
C PHE A 166 16.54 4.78 2.53
N GLN A 167 16.17 3.87 3.41
CA GLN A 167 14.90 3.92 4.14
C GLN A 167 14.98 4.85 5.35
N PHE A 168 16.02 4.69 6.19
CA PHE A 168 16.13 5.34 7.48
C PHE A 168 17.07 6.54 7.40
N LEU A 169 16.60 7.72 7.84
CA LEU A 169 17.35 8.97 7.79
C LEU A 169 17.27 9.69 9.13
N THR A 170 18.34 10.40 9.48
CA THR A 170 18.31 11.34 10.59
C THR A 170 17.35 12.50 10.30
N ARG A 171 17.07 13.33 11.29
CA ARG A 171 16.29 14.56 11.09
C ARG A 171 16.86 15.44 9.98
N GLU A 172 18.20 15.56 9.87
CA GLU A 172 18.90 16.35 8.87
C GLU A 172 18.91 15.71 7.47
N GLY A 173 18.35 14.49 7.33
CA GLY A 173 18.31 13.77 6.06
C GLY A 173 19.57 12.96 5.75
N LYS A 174 20.39 12.60 6.74
CA LYS A 174 21.53 11.72 6.53
C LYS A 174 21.08 10.25 6.64
N PRO A 175 21.40 9.40 5.63
CA PRO A 175 21.10 7.98 5.73
C PRO A 175 21.78 7.33 6.95
N LEU A 176 21.03 6.57 7.74
CA LEU A 176 21.53 5.75 8.83
C LEU A 176 22.18 4.48 8.27
N LYS A 177 23.34 4.11 8.82
CA LYS A 177 24.12 2.95 8.42
C LYS A 177 23.98 1.81 9.42
N ARG A 178 24.35 0.58 9.02
CA ARG A 178 24.28 -0.62 9.90
C ARG A 178 25.02 -0.48 11.22
N ASP A 179 26.14 0.23 11.21
CA ASP A 179 27.03 0.41 12.36
C ASP A 179 26.69 1.67 13.18
N ASP A 180 25.70 2.47 12.74
CA ASP A 180 25.24 3.63 13.47
C ASP A 180 24.48 3.21 14.74
N GLU A 181 24.69 3.92 15.83
CA GLU A 181 23.91 3.73 17.04
C GLU A 181 22.46 4.19 16.79
N TYR A 182 21.55 3.23 16.77
CA TYR A 182 20.12 3.49 16.56
C TYR A 182 19.30 3.02 17.76
N LYS A 183 18.58 3.93 18.36
CA LYS A 183 17.88 3.73 19.66
C LYS A 183 16.37 3.54 19.51
N THR A 184 15.90 2.95 18.43
CA THR A 184 14.49 2.62 18.33
C THR A 184 14.10 1.46 19.26
N LYS A 185 12.85 1.48 19.72
CA LYS A 185 12.17 0.35 20.37
C LYS A 185 11.20 -0.34 19.41
N ALA A 186 11.16 0.09 18.16
CA ALA A 186 10.34 -0.52 17.13
C ALA A 186 10.94 -1.87 16.71
N ASP A 187 10.08 -2.81 16.31
CA ASP A 187 10.48 -4.13 15.83
C ASP A 187 11.35 -4.08 14.57
N ASP A 188 11.34 -2.95 13.87
CA ASP A 188 12.09 -2.71 12.64
C ASP A 188 13.53 -2.23 12.86
N ALA A 189 14.03 -2.18 14.10
CA ALA A 189 15.43 -1.84 14.40
C ALA A 189 16.44 -2.72 13.65
N VAL A 190 16.10 -3.97 13.38
CA VAL A 190 16.94 -4.91 12.63
C VAL A 190 17.08 -4.56 11.15
N GLU A 191 16.23 -3.69 10.64
CA GLU A 191 16.16 -3.26 9.23
C GLU A 191 17.08 -2.06 8.94
N VAL A 192 17.48 -1.31 9.99
CA VAL A 192 18.26 -0.08 9.86
C VAL A 192 19.55 -0.30 9.08
N GLY A 193 19.80 0.57 8.11
CA GLY A 193 20.99 0.55 7.26
C GLY A 193 20.94 -0.44 6.10
N TYR A 194 19.82 -1.16 5.91
CA TYR A 194 19.55 -1.89 4.69
C TYR A 194 18.68 -1.05 3.73
N LYS A 195 18.81 -1.31 2.43
CA LYS A 195 17.82 -0.96 1.43
C LYS A 195 16.69 -2.00 1.46
N ASP A 196 15.48 -1.61 1.14
CA ASP A 196 14.33 -2.49 1.30
C ASP A 196 13.34 -2.41 0.12
N GLN A 197 12.56 -3.47 -0.03
CA GLN A 197 11.51 -3.53 -1.03
C GLN A 197 10.34 -2.61 -0.67
N ASN A 198 9.99 -2.49 0.63
CA ASN A 198 8.75 -1.84 1.07
C ASN A 198 8.77 -0.33 0.81
N SER A 199 9.86 0.37 1.16
CA SER A 199 10.02 1.78 0.80
C SER A 199 10.10 1.98 -0.72
N SER A 200 10.70 1.03 -1.46
CA SER A 200 10.81 1.10 -2.92
C SER A 200 9.46 1.00 -3.62
N ILE A 201 8.59 0.06 -3.22
CA ILE A 201 7.27 -0.10 -3.85
C ILE A 201 6.32 1.06 -3.53
N HIS A 202 6.35 1.58 -2.31
CA HIS A 202 5.49 2.71 -1.95
C HIS A 202 6.02 4.05 -2.47
N LEU A 203 7.32 4.17 -2.71
CA LEU A 203 7.85 5.30 -3.47
C LEU A 203 7.45 5.23 -4.95
N LEU A 204 7.44 4.03 -5.56
CA LEU A 204 6.87 3.81 -6.90
C LEU A 204 5.42 4.27 -6.94
N GLU A 205 4.61 3.87 -5.96
CA GLU A 205 3.20 4.24 -5.83
C GLU A 205 3.02 5.77 -5.73
N ALA A 206 3.77 6.41 -4.82
CA ALA A 206 3.71 7.84 -4.62
C ALA A 206 4.16 8.64 -5.86
N TYR A 207 5.20 8.20 -6.52
CA TYR A 207 5.70 8.84 -7.74
C TYR A 207 4.77 8.62 -8.94
N THR A 208 4.07 7.49 -8.98
CA THR A 208 3.02 7.24 -9.97
C THR A 208 1.87 8.24 -9.81
N GLU A 209 1.37 8.41 -8.59
CA GLU A 209 0.30 9.36 -8.28
C GLU A 209 0.73 10.82 -8.56
N LEU A 210 1.94 11.19 -8.13
CA LEU A 210 2.47 12.54 -8.37
C LEU A 210 2.70 12.80 -9.86
N TYR A 211 3.20 11.82 -10.63
CA TYR A 211 3.42 11.99 -12.06
C TYR A 211 2.11 12.16 -12.85
N ASN A 212 1.02 11.56 -12.39
CA ASN A 212 -0.30 11.76 -12.98
C ASN A 212 -0.75 13.24 -12.94
N VAL A 213 -0.36 13.98 -11.91
CA VAL A 213 -0.78 15.37 -11.71
C VAL A 213 0.31 16.38 -12.06
N TRP A 214 1.56 15.96 -12.06
CA TRP A 214 2.74 16.77 -12.37
C TRP A 214 3.74 15.99 -13.24
N PRO A 215 3.54 15.95 -14.58
CA PRO A 215 4.37 15.16 -15.50
C PRO A 215 5.75 15.81 -15.73
N TYR A 216 6.59 15.81 -14.70
CA TYR A 216 7.91 16.41 -14.69
C TYR A 216 8.97 15.42 -15.19
N PRO A 217 9.93 15.81 -16.10
CA PRO A 217 10.87 14.88 -16.71
C PRO A 217 11.76 14.10 -15.72
N THR A 218 12.25 14.78 -14.66
CA THR A 218 13.06 14.11 -13.62
C THR A 218 12.24 13.07 -12.86
N LEU A 219 11.00 13.42 -12.47
CA LEU A 219 10.08 12.48 -11.81
C LEU A 219 9.80 11.27 -12.70
N LYS A 220 9.60 11.48 -14.02
CA LYS A 220 9.45 10.39 -15.00
C LYS A 220 10.64 9.43 -14.96
N SER A 221 11.85 9.98 -15.01
CA SER A 221 13.09 9.18 -14.99
C SER A 221 13.22 8.38 -13.69
N LYS A 222 12.90 8.99 -12.55
CA LYS A 222 12.96 8.33 -11.24
C LYS A 222 11.90 7.23 -11.09
N LEU A 223 10.68 7.50 -11.53
CA LEU A 223 9.60 6.51 -11.57
C LEU A 223 9.96 5.30 -12.47
N GLN A 224 10.54 5.56 -13.64
CA GLN A 224 11.02 4.49 -14.53
C GLN A 224 12.18 3.70 -13.91
N GLY A 225 13.08 4.36 -13.19
CA GLY A 225 14.15 3.73 -12.43
C GLY A 225 13.62 2.80 -11.34
N LEU A 226 12.65 3.24 -10.57
CA LEU A 226 11.98 2.43 -9.53
C LEU A 226 11.27 1.22 -10.13
N LEU A 227 10.49 1.40 -11.20
CA LEU A 227 9.83 0.29 -11.90
C LEU A 227 10.83 -0.77 -12.35
N THR A 228 11.97 -0.34 -12.93
CA THR A 228 13.03 -1.25 -13.38
C THR A 228 13.69 -1.95 -12.19
N LEU A 229 14.01 -1.23 -11.11
CA LEU A 229 14.61 -1.78 -9.90
C LEU A 229 13.75 -2.86 -9.27
N ILE A 230 12.46 -2.57 -9.09
CA ILE A 230 11.49 -3.50 -8.45
C ILE A 230 11.32 -4.73 -9.33
N ARG A 231 11.07 -4.54 -10.62
CA ARG A 231 10.81 -5.63 -11.57
C ARG A 231 12.02 -6.53 -11.78
N ASP A 232 13.23 -5.95 -11.89
CA ASP A 232 14.41 -6.65 -12.42
C ASP A 232 15.45 -7.03 -11.35
N THR A 233 15.37 -6.43 -10.15
CA THR A 233 16.34 -6.66 -9.07
C THR A 233 15.70 -7.17 -7.79
N ILE A 234 14.60 -6.52 -7.35
CA ILE A 234 13.91 -6.89 -6.12
C ILE A 234 13.10 -8.17 -6.30
N THR A 235 12.41 -8.31 -7.45
CA THR A 235 11.61 -9.49 -7.76
C THR A 235 12.46 -10.62 -8.29
N THR A 236 12.32 -11.81 -7.70
CA THR A 236 13.04 -13.02 -8.11
C THR A 236 12.46 -13.64 -9.39
N PRO A 237 13.22 -14.51 -10.09
CA PRO A 237 12.67 -15.27 -11.22
C PRO A 237 11.47 -16.16 -10.87
N GLU A 238 11.36 -16.61 -9.62
CA GLU A 238 10.28 -17.45 -9.13
C GLU A 238 8.97 -16.67 -8.93
N GLY A 239 9.04 -15.34 -8.75
CA GLY A 239 7.86 -14.48 -8.62
C GLY A 239 7.57 -14.05 -7.18
N TYR A 240 8.57 -14.04 -6.31
CA TYR A 240 8.49 -13.37 -5.01
C TYR A 240 9.55 -12.29 -4.89
N MET A 241 9.45 -11.41 -3.89
CA MET A 241 10.45 -10.37 -3.67
C MET A 241 11.43 -10.75 -2.56
N ASN A 242 12.71 -10.43 -2.77
CA ASN A 242 13.63 -10.28 -1.65
C ASN A 242 13.27 -9.00 -0.89
N LEU A 243 13.36 -9.02 0.45
CA LEU A 243 12.86 -7.92 1.27
C LEU A 243 13.92 -6.87 1.58
N PHE A 244 15.14 -7.29 1.92
CA PHE A 244 16.23 -6.42 2.32
C PHE A 244 17.51 -6.68 1.56
N PHE A 245 18.31 -5.62 1.39
CA PHE A 245 19.49 -5.61 0.54
C PHE A 245 20.63 -4.80 1.18
N ASP A 246 21.86 -5.12 0.81
CA ASP A 246 23.00 -4.25 1.08
C ASP A 246 22.98 -3.01 0.15
N ASP A 247 23.97 -2.12 0.31
CA ASP A 247 24.09 -0.88 -0.50
C ASP A 247 24.19 -1.16 -2.02
N ASN A 248 24.59 -2.36 -2.43
CA ASN A 248 24.73 -2.78 -3.83
C ASN A 248 23.58 -3.65 -4.35
N TRP A 249 22.46 -3.69 -3.65
CA TRP A 249 21.28 -4.50 -3.98
C TRP A 249 21.52 -6.02 -3.95
N LYS A 250 22.53 -6.49 -3.21
CA LYS A 250 22.67 -7.91 -2.92
C LYS A 250 21.66 -8.29 -1.81
N PRO A 251 20.81 -9.30 -2.04
CA PRO A 251 19.83 -9.72 -1.04
C PRO A 251 20.49 -10.18 0.27
N ILE A 252 19.93 -9.78 1.38
CA ILE A 252 20.29 -10.29 2.70
C ILE A 252 19.68 -11.68 2.86
N SER A 253 20.47 -12.66 3.29
CA SER A 253 20.00 -14.03 3.44
C SER A 253 20.65 -14.74 4.63
N PHE A 254 19.80 -15.47 5.37
CA PHE A 254 20.16 -16.31 6.50
C PHE A 254 19.84 -17.80 6.25
N ARG A 255 19.47 -18.18 5.03
CA ARG A 255 19.03 -19.55 4.68
C ARG A 255 20.01 -20.64 5.07
N ASN A 256 21.31 -20.34 4.98
CA ASN A 256 22.40 -21.27 5.32
C ASN A 256 22.90 -21.13 6.78
N SER A 257 22.24 -20.26 7.57
CA SER A 257 22.61 -20.06 8.98
C SER A 257 22.02 -21.14 9.89
N PRO A 258 22.52 -21.33 11.11
CA PRO A 258 21.87 -22.16 12.12
C PRO A 258 20.41 -21.76 12.35
N LYS A 259 19.58 -22.72 12.82
CA LYS A 259 18.12 -22.56 12.98
C LYS A 259 17.76 -21.30 13.80
N GLU A 260 18.41 -21.11 14.92
CA GLU A 260 18.15 -19.99 15.85
C GLU A 260 18.44 -18.63 15.20
N VAL A 261 19.46 -18.56 14.33
CA VAL A 261 19.80 -17.34 13.60
C VAL A 261 18.76 -17.08 12.50
N ARG A 262 18.33 -18.12 11.77
CA ARG A 262 17.27 -17.97 10.76
C ARG A 262 15.98 -17.48 11.34
N GLU A 263 15.49 -18.15 12.40
CA GLU A 263 14.22 -17.82 13.06
C GLU A 263 14.20 -16.39 13.58
N LYS A 264 15.31 -15.92 14.15
CA LYS A 264 15.47 -14.54 14.60
C LYS A 264 15.43 -13.52 13.44
N ASN A 265 15.77 -13.94 12.23
CA ASN A 265 15.89 -13.06 11.06
C ASN A 265 14.84 -13.34 9.96
N TYR A 266 13.79 -14.13 10.22
CA TYR A 266 12.72 -14.38 9.25
C TYR A 266 12.12 -13.08 8.72
N ARG A 267 11.98 -12.06 9.55
CA ARG A 267 11.50 -10.74 9.14
C ARG A 267 12.28 -10.13 7.98
N LEU A 268 13.58 -10.40 7.88
CA LEU A 268 14.45 -9.84 6.81
C LEU A 268 14.41 -10.63 5.50
N GLU A 269 13.81 -11.82 5.48
CA GLU A 269 14.00 -12.74 4.34
C GLU A 269 12.77 -13.61 4.02
N HIS A 270 11.65 -13.47 4.71
CA HIS A 270 10.45 -14.26 4.42
C HIS A 270 9.84 -13.88 3.06
N VAL A 271 9.01 -14.78 2.51
CA VAL A 271 8.16 -14.49 1.38
C VAL A 271 6.88 -13.84 1.89
N SER A 272 6.67 -12.57 1.60
CA SER A 272 5.45 -11.83 1.92
C SER A 272 4.50 -11.87 0.72
N PHE A 273 3.47 -12.70 0.79
CA PHE A 273 2.52 -12.84 -0.32
C PHE A 273 1.74 -11.56 -0.56
N GLY A 274 1.36 -10.85 0.50
CA GLY A 274 0.67 -9.56 0.41
C GLY A 274 1.40 -8.56 -0.45
N HIS A 275 2.69 -8.37 -0.19
CA HIS A 275 3.51 -7.46 -0.98
C HIS A 275 3.71 -7.95 -2.42
N ASN A 276 3.75 -9.26 -2.68
CA ASN A 276 3.95 -9.77 -4.03
C ASN A 276 2.83 -9.32 -4.98
N TYR A 277 1.56 -9.57 -4.63
CA TYR A 277 0.47 -9.21 -5.54
C TYR A 277 0.13 -7.71 -5.50
N GLU A 278 0.34 -7.02 -4.37
CA GLU A 278 0.27 -5.56 -4.32
C GLU A 278 1.28 -4.94 -5.28
N THR A 279 2.54 -5.37 -5.24
CA THR A 279 3.60 -4.88 -6.12
C THR A 279 3.30 -5.16 -7.59
N GLY A 280 2.75 -6.34 -7.89
CA GLY A 280 2.29 -6.67 -9.24
C GLY A 280 1.32 -5.63 -9.79
N PHE A 281 0.32 -5.24 -8.99
CA PHE A 281 -0.62 -4.17 -9.33
C PHE A 281 0.08 -2.82 -9.51
N LEU A 282 0.90 -2.39 -8.54
CA LEU A 282 1.58 -1.09 -8.57
C LEU A 282 2.53 -0.93 -9.77
N MET A 283 3.22 -2.00 -10.16
CA MET A 283 4.07 -1.99 -11.36
C MET A 283 3.26 -1.81 -12.65
N LEU A 284 2.10 -2.46 -12.76
CA LEU A 284 1.22 -2.31 -13.91
C LEU A 284 0.66 -0.88 -14.02
N GLU A 285 0.29 -0.29 -12.89
CA GLU A 285 -0.17 1.10 -12.83
C GLU A 285 0.95 2.07 -13.23
N ALA A 286 2.15 1.93 -12.66
CA ALA A 286 3.30 2.77 -12.99
C ALA A 286 3.69 2.69 -14.47
N SER A 287 3.74 1.49 -15.04
CA SER A 287 4.03 1.27 -16.46
C SER A 287 3.00 1.94 -17.38
N HIS A 288 1.71 1.81 -17.03
CA HIS A 288 0.63 2.47 -17.76
C HIS A 288 0.77 4.00 -17.73
N VAL A 289 1.00 4.57 -16.55
CA VAL A 289 1.14 6.01 -16.33
C VAL A 289 2.39 6.58 -17.04
N LEU A 290 3.48 5.82 -17.09
CA LEU A 290 4.66 6.13 -17.89
C LEU A 290 4.41 6.10 -19.41
N GLY A 291 3.29 5.52 -19.85
CA GLY A 291 2.92 5.38 -21.26
C GLY A 291 3.73 4.29 -21.99
N LEU A 292 4.17 3.26 -21.29
CA LEU A 292 4.92 2.12 -21.85
C LEU A 292 3.95 1.17 -22.59
N LYS A 293 3.86 1.31 -23.90
CA LYS A 293 2.79 0.67 -24.71
C LYS A 293 2.89 -0.86 -24.84
N ASP A 294 4.09 -1.41 -24.78
CA ASP A 294 4.38 -2.83 -25.05
C ASP A 294 5.21 -3.47 -23.94
N ASP A 295 4.96 -3.11 -22.69
CA ASP A 295 5.74 -3.59 -21.54
C ASP A 295 5.32 -5.01 -21.10
N THR A 296 5.56 -5.97 -21.99
CA THR A 296 5.27 -7.40 -21.76
C THR A 296 6.04 -7.94 -20.55
N LYS A 297 7.23 -7.41 -20.27
CA LYS A 297 8.07 -7.84 -19.15
C LYS A 297 7.40 -7.52 -17.81
N THR A 298 6.88 -6.31 -17.62
CA THR A 298 6.16 -5.93 -16.40
C THR A 298 4.90 -6.77 -16.24
N LEU A 299 4.12 -6.98 -17.30
CA LEU A 299 2.94 -7.84 -17.25
C LEU A 299 3.28 -9.29 -16.85
N ALA A 300 4.30 -9.87 -17.48
CA ALA A 300 4.74 -11.24 -17.18
C ALA A 300 5.25 -11.37 -15.74
N THR A 301 5.94 -10.35 -15.22
CA THR A 301 6.41 -10.33 -13.83
C THR A 301 5.25 -10.23 -12.87
N ALA A 302 4.31 -9.30 -13.06
CA ALA A 302 3.13 -9.15 -12.20
C ALA A 302 2.28 -10.43 -12.18
N LYS A 303 2.07 -11.05 -13.35
CA LYS A 303 1.36 -12.34 -13.44
C LYS A 303 2.06 -13.44 -12.63
N ARG A 304 3.37 -13.59 -12.80
CA ARG A 304 4.16 -14.60 -12.10
C ARG A 304 4.12 -14.40 -10.57
N MET A 305 4.12 -13.15 -10.09
CA MET A 305 4.01 -12.85 -8.67
C MET A 305 2.68 -13.30 -8.08
N LEU A 306 1.57 -13.10 -8.79
CA LEU A 306 0.26 -13.58 -8.36
C LEU A 306 0.15 -15.12 -8.47
N ASP A 307 0.64 -15.72 -9.56
CA ASP A 307 0.63 -17.18 -9.75
C ASP A 307 1.42 -17.87 -8.63
N HIS A 308 2.59 -17.33 -8.26
CA HIS A 308 3.39 -17.80 -7.13
C HIS A 308 2.63 -17.73 -5.81
N ALA A 309 1.90 -16.63 -5.56
CA ALA A 309 1.11 -16.48 -4.35
C ALA A 309 -0.07 -17.46 -4.31
N ILE A 310 -0.77 -17.68 -5.42
CA ILE A 310 -1.87 -18.68 -5.51
C ILE A 310 -1.34 -20.09 -5.23
N GLU A 311 -0.18 -20.45 -5.79
CA GLU A 311 0.41 -21.77 -5.63
C GLU A 311 0.87 -22.06 -4.20
N ASN A 312 1.48 -21.05 -3.53
CA ASN A 312 2.24 -21.25 -2.30
C ASN A 312 1.61 -20.61 -1.07
N GLY A 313 0.73 -19.60 -1.23
CA GLY A 313 0.18 -18.81 -0.13
C GLY A 313 -1.30 -19.07 0.17
N TRP A 314 -2.03 -19.75 -0.72
CA TRP A 314 -3.44 -20.02 -0.51
C TRP A 314 -3.69 -21.11 0.53
N GLU A 315 -4.42 -20.78 1.61
CA GLU A 315 -4.85 -21.76 2.61
C GLU A 315 -6.11 -22.49 2.13
N LYS A 316 -6.09 -23.84 2.19
CA LYS A 316 -7.12 -24.68 1.54
C LYS A 316 -8.34 -24.96 2.40
N GLU A 317 -8.23 -24.88 3.72
CA GLU A 317 -9.29 -25.26 4.64
C GLU A 317 -10.36 -24.18 4.77
N ASN A 318 -9.93 -22.96 5.09
CA ASN A 318 -10.82 -21.82 5.29
C ASN A 318 -10.79 -20.79 4.15
N GLY A 319 -9.82 -20.88 3.25
CA GLY A 319 -9.55 -19.87 2.24
C GLY A 319 -8.62 -18.75 2.75
N GLY A 320 -8.39 -17.75 1.91
CA GLY A 320 -7.49 -16.63 2.21
C GLY A 320 -6.02 -16.98 2.00
N PHE A 321 -5.20 -15.93 1.92
CA PHE A 321 -3.74 -16.05 1.75
C PHE A 321 -3.04 -15.92 3.10
N VAL A 322 -2.12 -16.85 3.40
CA VAL A 322 -1.27 -16.77 4.60
C VAL A 322 -0.28 -15.59 4.48
N ASP A 323 0.19 -15.10 5.62
CA ASP A 323 1.05 -13.92 5.66
C ASP A 323 2.45 -14.20 5.15
N ALA A 324 3.10 -15.26 5.65
CA ALA A 324 4.50 -15.51 5.34
C ALA A 324 4.87 -16.97 5.11
N SER A 325 5.77 -17.17 4.17
CA SER A 325 6.48 -18.43 3.92
C SER A 325 7.98 -18.23 3.85
N TYR A 326 8.72 -19.33 3.82
CA TYR A 326 10.18 -19.31 3.78
C TYR A 326 10.73 -20.41 2.87
N TYR A 327 11.73 -20.07 2.06
CA TYR A 327 12.51 -21.04 1.30
C TYR A 327 13.72 -21.48 2.10
N PHE A 328 13.68 -22.69 2.67
CA PHE A 328 14.86 -23.26 3.34
C PHE A 328 15.95 -23.64 2.32
N ALA A 329 17.19 -23.73 2.81
CA ALA A 329 18.32 -24.05 1.95
C ALA A 329 18.15 -25.42 1.27
N GLY A 330 18.22 -25.44 -0.08
CA GLY A 330 18.02 -26.64 -0.88
C GLY A 330 16.58 -26.95 -1.27
N ASP A 331 15.59 -26.24 -0.72
CA ASP A 331 14.19 -26.47 -1.05
C ASP A 331 13.79 -25.74 -2.34
N THR A 332 12.97 -26.40 -3.14
CA THR A 332 12.33 -25.82 -4.35
C THR A 332 10.93 -25.29 -4.08
N LYS A 333 10.37 -25.52 -2.88
CA LYS A 333 9.07 -25.03 -2.43
C LYS A 333 9.24 -24.25 -1.14
N CYS A 334 8.43 -23.21 -0.98
CA CYS A 334 8.40 -22.51 0.28
C CYS A 334 7.51 -23.23 1.31
N THR A 335 7.86 -23.07 2.58
CA THR A 335 7.11 -23.59 3.72
C THR A 335 6.45 -22.43 4.45
N VAL A 336 5.18 -22.54 4.77
CA VAL A 336 4.46 -21.56 5.58
C VAL A 336 5.11 -21.47 6.97
N ILE A 337 5.48 -20.27 7.38
CA ILE A 337 6.06 -19.97 8.69
C ILE A 337 5.15 -19.08 9.55
N ASP A 338 4.20 -18.39 8.91
CA ASP A 338 3.14 -17.61 9.57
C ASP A 338 1.84 -17.81 8.78
N ASP A 339 0.87 -18.49 9.38
CA ASP A 339 -0.44 -18.78 8.79
C ASP A 339 -1.52 -17.76 9.17
N SER A 340 -1.15 -16.66 9.83
CA SER A 340 -2.04 -15.50 10.01
C SER A 340 -2.44 -14.90 8.66
N LYS A 341 -3.50 -14.10 8.64
CA LYS A 341 -4.07 -13.56 7.40
C LYS A 341 -4.42 -12.09 7.61
N ASN A 342 -3.47 -11.22 7.33
CA ASN A 342 -3.62 -9.78 7.52
C ASN A 342 -4.66 -9.18 6.56
N TRP A 343 -5.49 -8.25 7.06
CA TRP A 343 -6.58 -7.60 6.30
C TRP A 343 -6.11 -6.95 5.00
N TRP A 344 -4.97 -6.25 5.05
CA TRP A 344 -4.44 -5.53 3.90
C TRP A 344 -4.00 -6.49 2.80
N ALA A 345 -3.37 -7.59 3.16
CA ALA A 345 -2.95 -8.62 2.22
C ALA A 345 -4.16 -9.22 1.49
N GLN A 346 -5.25 -9.51 2.20
CA GLN A 346 -6.44 -10.12 1.58
C GLN A 346 -7.10 -9.15 0.58
N VAL A 347 -7.24 -7.87 0.91
CA VAL A 347 -7.84 -6.92 -0.04
C VAL A 347 -6.95 -6.63 -1.25
N GLU A 348 -5.64 -6.63 -1.09
CA GLU A 348 -4.71 -6.51 -2.22
C GLU A 348 -4.74 -7.75 -3.12
N ALA A 349 -4.86 -8.95 -2.53
CA ALA A 349 -5.10 -10.18 -3.30
C ALA A 349 -6.38 -10.08 -4.12
N LEU A 350 -7.48 -9.63 -3.51
CA LEU A 350 -8.76 -9.43 -4.17
C LEU A 350 -8.64 -8.50 -5.38
N ASN A 351 -7.96 -7.37 -5.21
CA ASN A 351 -7.69 -6.41 -6.28
C ASN A 351 -6.89 -7.03 -7.43
N ALA A 352 -5.79 -7.72 -7.10
CA ALA A 352 -4.92 -8.35 -8.10
C ALA A 352 -5.60 -9.51 -8.85
N LEU A 353 -6.35 -10.35 -8.14
CA LEU A 353 -7.10 -11.47 -8.74
C LEU A 353 -8.14 -10.97 -9.75
N LEU A 354 -8.94 -9.97 -9.35
CA LEU A 354 -9.95 -9.42 -10.26
C LEU A 354 -9.30 -8.75 -11.46
N MET A 355 -8.22 -7.98 -11.26
CA MET A 355 -7.48 -7.35 -12.35
C MET A 355 -6.96 -8.41 -13.33
N MET A 356 -6.28 -9.46 -12.86
CA MET A 356 -5.75 -10.53 -13.73
C MET A 356 -6.87 -11.30 -14.44
N SER A 357 -8.03 -11.49 -13.80
CA SER A 357 -9.21 -12.09 -14.47
C SER A 357 -9.72 -11.24 -15.65
N LYS A 358 -9.59 -9.90 -15.55
CA LYS A 358 -9.96 -8.98 -16.63
C LYS A 358 -8.91 -8.90 -17.74
N ILE A 359 -7.63 -9.06 -17.39
CA ILE A 359 -6.51 -9.06 -18.35
C ILE A 359 -6.42 -10.40 -19.08
N PHE A 360 -6.60 -11.52 -18.39
CA PHE A 360 -6.53 -12.89 -18.91
C PHE A 360 -7.87 -13.63 -18.76
N PRO A 361 -8.94 -13.26 -19.49
CA PRO A 361 -10.30 -13.79 -19.29
C PRO A 361 -10.44 -15.28 -19.55
N ASP A 362 -9.53 -15.87 -20.33
CA ASP A 362 -9.49 -17.31 -20.61
C ASP A 362 -8.90 -18.13 -19.47
N GLN A 363 -8.14 -17.51 -18.55
CA GLN A 363 -7.57 -18.14 -17.37
C GLN A 363 -8.53 -18.03 -16.18
N LYS A 364 -9.45 -19.01 -16.06
CA LYS A 364 -10.54 -18.99 -15.07
C LYS A 364 -10.08 -19.04 -13.62
N ILE A 365 -8.83 -19.45 -13.36
CA ILE A 365 -8.25 -19.53 -12.03
C ILE A 365 -8.37 -18.21 -11.25
N TYR A 366 -8.15 -17.07 -11.90
CA TYR A 366 -8.18 -15.77 -11.22
C TYR A 366 -9.57 -15.39 -10.72
N ILE A 367 -10.60 -15.58 -11.56
CA ILE A 367 -11.98 -15.27 -11.14
C ILE A 367 -12.51 -16.27 -10.10
N GLU A 368 -12.07 -17.53 -10.15
CA GLU A 368 -12.41 -18.52 -9.16
C GLU A 368 -11.82 -18.19 -7.80
N TYR A 369 -10.53 -17.82 -7.74
CA TYR A 369 -9.88 -17.42 -6.50
C TYR A 369 -10.40 -16.08 -6.00
N PHE A 370 -10.75 -15.13 -6.88
CA PHE A 370 -11.43 -13.89 -6.50
C PHE A 370 -12.74 -14.16 -5.74
N GLY A 371 -13.58 -15.08 -6.23
CA GLY A 371 -14.82 -15.45 -5.53
C GLY A 371 -14.55 -16.07 -4.15
N LYS A 372 -13.61 -17.05 -4.09
CA LYS A 372 -13.21 -17.68 -2.82
C LYS A 372 -12.59 -16.70 -1.82
N GLU A 373 -11.82 -15.75 -2.31
CA GLU A 373 -11.21 -14.70 -1.49
C GLU A 373 -12.27 -13.76 -0.90
N TRP A 374 -13.28 -13.40 -1.70
CA TRP A 374 -14.39 -12.59 -1.19
C TRP A 374 -15.20 -13.35 -0.14
N ASP A 375 -15.49 -14.63 -0.36
CA ASP A 375 -16.17 -15.48 0.62
C ASP A 375 -15.39 -15.57 1.95
N TYR A 376 -14.05 -15.68 1.88
CA TYR A 376 -13.18 -15.66 3.05
C TYR A 376 -13.25 -14.32 3.79
N ILE A 377 -13.15 -13.22 3.05
CA ILE A 377 -13.19 -11.86 3.59
C ILE A 377 -14.52 -11.59 4.29
N ASP A 378 -15.64 -11.91 3.65
CA ASP A 378 -16.98 -11.72 4.22
C ASP A 378 -17.15 -12.47 5.54
N LYS A 379 -16.65 -13.70 5.59
CA LYS A 379 -16.80 -14.59 6.74
C LYS A 379 -15.88 -14.25 7.91
N TYR A 380 -14.63 -13.90 7.65
CA TYR A 380 -13.60 -13.85 8.69
C TYR A 380 -12.94 -12.47 8.92
N LEU A 381 -13.12 -11.53 7.99
CA LEU A 381 -12.50 -10.20 8.09
C LEU A 381 -13.52 -9.07 8.29
N ILE A 382 -14.67 -9.09 7.61
CA ILE A 382 -15.65 -8.02 7.75
C ILE A 382 -16.26 -8.06 9.14
N ASP A 383 -16.19 -6.92 9.86
CA ASP A 383 -16.93 -6.74 11.11
C ASP A 383 -18.34 -6.27 10.79
N HIS A 384 -19.27 -7.21 10.73
CA HIS A 384 -20.69 -6.92 10.45
C HIS A 384 -21.42 -6.19 11.58
N GLU A 385 -20.83 -6.14 12.79
CA GLU A 385 -21.41 -5.47 13.96
C GLU A 385 -21.00 -3.99 14.05
N HIS A 386 -19.67 -3.73 14.02
CA HIS A 386 -19.15 -2.38 14.22
C HIS A 386 -18.74 -1.69 12.91
N GLY A 387 -18.51 -2.45 11.84
CA GLY A 387 -18.02 -1.97 10.55
C GLY A 387 -16.50 -2.06 10.41
N ASP A 388 -15.99 -1.73 9.21
CA ASP A 388 -14.63 -2.01 8.76
C ASP A 388 -14.29 -3.51 8.88
N TRP A 389 -13.03 -3.84 8.69
CA TRP A 389 -12.51 -5.19 8.79
C TRP A 389 -11.69 -5.36 10.08
N TYR A 390 -11.63 -6.57 10.58
CA TYR A 390 -10.65 -6.92 11.62
C TYR A 390 -9.23 -6.76 11.10
N ASP A 391 -8.24 -6.70 11.97
CA ASP A 391 -6.83 -6.55 11.61
C ASP A 391 -6.24 -7.81 10.97
N GLY A 392 -6.88 -8.95 11.24
CA GLY A 392 -6.56 -10.24 10.63
C GLY A 392 -7.74 -11.22 10.72
N GLY A 393 -7.64 -12.30 9.96
CA GLY A 393 -8.68 -13.33 9.86
C GLY A 393 -8.97 -14.02 11.18
N LEU A 394 -10.23 -13.99 11.61
CA LEU A 394 -10.67 -14.56 12.89
C LEU A 394 -10.57 -16.10 12.94
N ASP A 395 -10.39 -16.78 11.81
CA ASP A 395 -10.13 -18.21 11.74
C ASP A 395 -8.80 -18.59 12.39
N LYS A 396 -7.79 -17.74 12.26
CA LYS A 396 -6.44 -17.93 12.84
C LYS A 396 -6.21 -17.05 14.07
N GLN A 397 -6.82 -15.87 14.13
CA GLN A 397 -6.58 -14.86 15.14
C GLN A 397 -7.90 -14.37 15.79
N PRO A 398 -8.67 -15.25 16.48
CA PRO A 398 -9.99 -14.90 17.02
C PRO A 398 -9.96 -13.76 18.06
N HIS A 399 -8.82 -13.52 18.70
CA HIS A 399 -8.63 -12.41 19.65
C HIS A 399 -8.75 -11.03 18.98
N LEU A 400 -8.53 -10.93 17.66
CA LEU A 400 -8.64 -9.68 16.90
C LEU A 400 -10.09 -9.20 16.74
N LYS A 401 -11.09 -9.98 17.17
CA LYS A 401 -12.49 -9.52 17.21
C LYS A 401 -12.66 -8.24 18.02
N THR A 402 -11.84 -8.03 19.04
CA THR A 402 -11.79 -6.82 19.87
C THR A 402 -10.51 -6.01 19.68
N GLY A 403 -9.76 -6.29 18.61
CA GLY A 403 -8.59 -5.52 18.21
C GLY A 403 -8.97 -4.14 17.66
N PRO A 404 -8.05 -3.16 17.72
CA PRO A 404 -8.34 -1.79 17.27
C PRO A 404 -8.69 -1.73 15.79
N LYS A 405 -9.59 -0.83 15.40
CA LYS A 405 -9.90 -0.52 13.99
C LYS A 405 -8.82 0.34 13.36
N GLY A 406 -8.19 1.21 14.14
CA GLY A 406 -7.12 2.07 13.71
C GLY A 406 -5.88 2.00 14.60
N HIS A 407 -4.71 2.01 13.99
CA HIS A 407 -3.41 2.11 14.64
C HIS A 407 -2.39 2.69 13.64
N ILE A 408 -1.13 2.88 14.04
CA ILE A 408 -0.10 3.54 13.22
C ILE A 408 0.07 2.95 11.80
N TRP A 409 -0.34 1.72 11.57
CA TRP A 409 -0.26 1.05 10.25
C TRP A 409 -1.63 0.89 9.56
N LYS A 410 -2.74 0.93 10.30
CA LYS A 410 -4.08 0.65 9.78
C LYS A 410 -4.98 1.88 9.80
N ALA A 411 -5.52 2.19 8.63
CA ALA A 411 -6.60 3.14 8.37
C ALA A 411 -7.49 2.57 7.25
N ALA A 412 -8.43 3.33 6.74
CA ALA A 412 -9.30 2.93 5.64
C ALA A 412 -8.60 2.73 4.27
N TYR A 413 -7.28 2.81 4.20
CA TYR A 413 -6.53 2.91 2.95
C TYR A 413 -6.56 1.64 2.10
N HIS A 414 -5.97 0.53 2.55
CA HIS A 414 -5.90 -0.70 1.75
C HIS A 414 -7.30 -1.19 1.40
N THR A 415 -8.19 -1.29 2.41
CA THR A 415 -9.59 -1.70 2.22
C THR A 415 -10.31 -0.77 1.24
N GLY A 416 -10.14 0.54 1.39
CA GLY A 416 -10.75 1.55 0.51
C GLY A 416 -10.22 1.48 -0.92
N ARG A 417 -8.89 1.38 -1.11
CA ARG A 417 -8.26 1.26 -2.43
C ARG A 417 -8.73 0.01 -3.16
N GLY A 418 -8.61 -1.15 -2.50
CA GLY A 418 -8.97 -2.42 -3.11
C GLY A 418 -10.46 -2.49 -3.47
N LEU A 419 -11.36 -2.09 -2.56
CA LEU A 419 -12.80 -2.07 -2.83
C LEU A 419 -13.19 -1.04 -3.91
N MET A 420 -12.59 0.16 -3.92
CA MET A 420 -12.82 1.13 -5.00
C MET A 420 -12.36 0.58 -6.36
N ASN A 421 -11.23 -0.09 -6.42
CA ASN A 421 -10.74 -0.70 -7.65
C ASN A 421 -11.63 -1.87 -8.10
N CYS A 422 -11.98 -2.78 -7.19
CA CYS A 422 -12.84 -3.92 -7.49
C CYS A 422 -14.22 -3.47 -7.98
N THR A 423 -14.85 -2.52 -7.31
CA THR A 423 -16.16 -2.01 -7.73
C THR A 423 -16.11 -1.31 -9.08
N LYS A 424 -15.02 -0.59 -9.41
CA LYS A 424 -14.81 -0.04 -10.76
C LYS A 424 -14.67 -1.12 -11.82
N MET A 425 -13.90 -2.18 -11.56
CA MET A 425 -13.75 -3.30 -12.49
C MET A 425 -15.06 -4.03 -12.73
N LEU A 426 -15.83 -4.26 -11.66
CA LEU A 426 -17.13 -4.93 -11.73
C LEU A 426 -18.22 -4.06 -12.33
N SER A 427 -18.15 -2.72 -12.21
CA SER A 427 -19.16 -1.81 -12.79
C SER A 427 -19.29 -1.91 -14.31
N ARG A 428 -18.29 -2.46 -15.00
CA ARG A 428 -18.39 -2.79 -16.43
C ARG A 428 -19.46 -3.85 -16.73
N ASP A 429 -19.64 -4.76 -15.77
CA ASP A 429 -20.62 -5.85 -15.88
C ASP A 429 -22.01 -5.40 -15.37
N TYR A 430 -22.07 -4.25 -14.68
CA TYR A 430 -23.27 -3.66 -14.06
C TYR A 430 -23.37 -2.16 -14.36
N PRO A 431 -23.55 -1.74 -15.63
CA PRO A 431 -23.44 -0.33 -16.06
C PRO A 431 -24.45 0.62 -15.38
N ASP A 432 -25.63 0.13 -14.98
CA ASP A 432 -26.67 0.94 -14.32
C ASP A 432 -26.29 1.35 -12.89
N ASN A 433 -25.31 0.70 -12.29
CA ASN A 433 -24.81 0.94 -10.93
C ASN A 433 -23.39 1.54 -10.92
N ALA A 434 -22.86 1.90 -12.09
CA ALA A 434 -21.51 2.44 -12.20
C ALA A 434 -21.36 3.76 -11.43
N PRO A 435 -20.21 4.00 -10.75
CA PRO A 435 -19.95 5.27 -10.09
C PRO A 435 -20.04 6.43 -11.09
N LYS A 436 -20.63 7.55 -10.65
CA LYS A 436 -20.88 8.73 -11.51
C LYS A 436 -19.61 9.35 -12.10
N ASN A 437 -18.45 9.10 -11.48
CA ASN A 437 -17.17 9.62 -11.94
C ASN A 437 -16.08 8.53 -11.90
N PRO A 438 -15.90 7.75 -12.97
CA PRO A 438 -14.89 6.67 -13.05
C PRO A 438 -13.45 7.16 -13.20
N GLY A 439 -13.20 8.48 -13.16
CA GLY A 439 -11.93 9.08 -13.53
C GLY A 439 -10.90 9.13 -12.39
N PHE A 440 -10.08 8.11 -12.26
CA PHE A 440 -8.95 8.10 -11.32
C PHE A 440 -7.57 8.17 -11.97
N ILE A 441 -7.49 7.98 -13.27
CA ILE A 441 -6.25 8.12 -14.02
C ILE A 441 -6.58 8.99 -15.23
N LYS A 442 -6.17 10.26 -15.19
CA LYS A 442 -6.39 11.21 -16.31
C LYS A 442 -5.53 10.91 -17.52
N VAL A 443 -4.50 10.09 -17.38
CA VAL A 443 -3.62 9.68 -18.49
C VAL A 443 -4.25 8.45 -19.17
N ALA A 444 -4.68 8.61 -20.42
CA ALA A 444 -5.15 7.55 -21.30
C ALA A 444 -6.38 6.73 -20.82
N GLY A 445 -7.48 7.39 -20.46
CA GLY A 445 -8.79 6.71 -20.35
C GLY A 445 -9.18 6.15 -18.98
N GLY A 446 -8.48 6.54 -17.89
CA GLY A 446 -8.81 6.12 -16.53
C GLY A 446 -8.44 4.65 -16.24
N PHE A 447 -8.88 4.15 -15.08
CA PHE A 447 -8.61 2.77 -14.64
C PHE A 447 -9.04 1.72 -15.67
N ASN A 448 -10.17 1.95 -16.34
CA ASN A 448 -10.66 1.10 -17.41
C ASN A 448 -9.75 1.12 -18.65
N GLY A 449 -9.16 2.26 -18.99
CA GLY A 449 -8.17 2.37 -20.06
C GLY A 449 -6.88 1.58 -19.74
N MET A 450 -6.48 1.53 -18.47
CA MET A 450 -5.38 0.69 -18.04
C MET A 450 -5.68 -0.79 -18.28
N LEU A 451 -6.86 -1.28 -17.92
CA LEU A 451 -7.26 -2.68 -18.15
C LEU A 451 -7.29 -3.02 -19.64
N ASP A 452 -7.81 -2.13 -20.50
CA ASP A 452 -7.86 -2.34 -21.95
C ASP A 452 -6.45 -2.35 -22.56
N HIS A 453 -5.56 -1.49 -22.07
CA HIS A 453 -4.14 -1.50 -22.43
C HIS A 453 -3.53 -2.87 -22.11
N TRP A 454 -3.64 -3.34 -20.86
CA TRP A 454 -3.03 -4.60 -20.44
C TRP A 454 -3.64 -5.83 -21.10
N ARG A 455 -4.95 -5.82 -21.39
CA ARG A 455 -5.59 -6.87 -22.20
C ARG A 455 -4.99 -6.94 -23.60
N THR A 456 -4.70 -5.78 -24.21
CA THR A 456 -4.05 -5.70 -25.52
C THR A 456 -2.62 -6.25 -25.46
N VAL A 457 -1.85 -5.92 -24.44
CA VAL A 457 -0.48 -6.45 -24.21
C VAL A 457 -0.53 -7.96 -23.99
N ALA A 458 -1.46 -8.48 -23.17
CA ALA A 458 -1.63 -9.91 -22.91
C ALA A 458 -1.90 -10.72 -24.17
N GLY A 459 -2.70 -10.21 -25.10
CA GLY A 459 -2.97 -10.87 -26.39
C GLY A 459 -1.73 -11.05 -27.30
N ARG A 460 -0.61 -10.39 -26.97
CA ARG A 460 0.68 -10.53 -27.68
C ARG A 460 1.66 -11.49 -26.97
N VAL A 461 1.49 -11.71 -25.67
CA VAL A 461 2.34 -12.62 -24.87
C VAL A 461 1.98 -14.09 -25.10
N GLY A 462 0.76 -14.38 -25.55
CA GLY A 462 0.25 -15.73 -25.82
C GLY A 462 0.44 -16.22 -27.26
N LYS A 463 1.13 -15.43 -28.08
CA LYS A 463 1.52 -15.80 -29.47
C LYS A 463 3.03 -15.99 -29.54
#